data_c751531649ce6aa38a78605d7c555788
#
_entry.id   c751531649ce6aa38a78605d7c555788
#
_cell.length_a   1.000
_cell.length_b   1.000
_cell.length_c   1.000
_cell.angle_alpha   90.00
_cell.angle_beta   90.00
_cell.angle_gamma   90.00
#
_symmetry.space_group_name_H-M   'P 1'
#
loop_
_entity.id
_entity.type
_entity.pdbx_description
1 polymer ?
#
loop_
_entity_poly.entity_id
_entity_poly.type
_entity_poly.pdbx_seq_one_letter_code
_entity_poly.pdbx_strand_id
1 'polypeptide(L)'
;MRKIKFIVIHCTDTPEGREVMGEEVDRWHRERGFQMAGYHYLVHLDGRVEHLRPEYMNAAACAKGNANSTGVHVCYVGGRNGRGDYADTRTKEQQLALLGLLHKLKGQYPQATICGHRDFDSAKVCPCFNAAAEYRTL
;
A
#
# COMPACT_ATOMS: atom_id res chain seq x y z
N MET A 1 -1.32 7.97 -20.70
CA MET A 1 -0.71 6.97 -19.83
C MET A 1 0.05 7.62 -18.71
N ARG A 2 -0.09 7.09 -17.50
CA ARG A 2 0.64 7.63 -16.36
C ARG A 2 2.11 7.24 -16.43
N LYS A 3 2.99 8.15 -16.02
CA LYS A 3 4.41 7.84 -15.85
C LYS A 3 4.64 7.35 -14.41
N ILE A 4 4.92 6.08 -14.26
CA ILE A 4 5.09 5.46 -12.93
C ILE A 4 6.55 5.58 -12.50
N LYS A 5 6.77 6.34 -11.43
CA LYS A 5 8.09 6.57 -10.83
C LYS A 5 8.25 5.84 -9.51
N PHE A 6 7.14 5.44 -8.88
CA PHE A 6 7.15 4.88 -7.53
C PHE A 6 6.17 3.72 -7.40
N ILE A 7 6.53 2.78 -6.56
CA ILE A 7 5.62 1.77 -6.03
C ILE A 7 5.57 2.06 -4.53
N VAL A 8 4.40 2.51 -4.05
CA VAL A 8 4.25 3.06 -2.69
C VAL A 8 3.49 2.07 -1.84
N ILE A 9 4.07 1.70 -0.70
CA ILE A 9 3.48 0.73 0.20
C ILE A 9 2.79 1.43 1.36
N HIS A 10 1.60 0.95 1.70
CA HIS A 10 0.74 1.45 2.76
C HIS A 10 0.27 0.32 3.66
N CYS A 11 -0.32 0.67 4.80
CA CYS A 11 -1.08 -0.24 5.63
C CYS A 11 -2.49 0.32 5.84
N THR A 12 -3.42 -0.55 6.23
CA THR A 12 -4.81 -0.10 6.49
C THR A 12 -4.96 0.63 7.82
N ASP A 13 -3.93 0.64 8.65
CA ASP A 13 -3.96 1.26 9.99
C ASP A 13 -5.02 0.58 10.88
N THR A 14 -5.03 -0.75 10.87
CA THR A 14 -5.99 -1.58 11.59
C THR A 14 -5.26 -2.56 12.53
N PRO A 15 -5.95 -3.07 13.57
CA PRO A 15 -5.33 -4.03 14.49
C PRO A 15 -4.90 -5.31 13.80
N GLU A 16 -3.77 -5.86 14.24
CA GLU A 16 -3.30 -7.14 13.72
C GLU A 16 -4.35 -8.23 13.92
N GLY A 17 -4.44 -9.13 12.96
CA GLY A 17 -5.39 -10.24 13.00
C GLY A 17 -6.81 -9.88 12.58
N ARG A 18 -7.11 -8.60 12.39
CA ARG A 18 -8.41 -8.16 11.89
C ARG A 18 -8.38 -8.08 10.36
N GLU A 19 -9.16 -8.92 9.70
CA GLU A 19 -9.28 -8.85 8.25
C GLU A 19 -10.01 -7.57 7.83
N VAL A 20 -9.60 -7.02 6.71
CA VAL A 20 -10.24 -5.85 6.10
C VAL A 20 -10.50 -6.19 4.64
N MET A 21 -11.75 -6.09 4.23
CA MET A 21 -12.15 -6.37 2.85
C MET A 21 -12.02 -5.11 2.00
N GLY A 22 -11.81 -5.30 0.71
CA GLY A 22 -11.74 -4.16 -0.23
C GLY A 22 -12.97 -3.28 -0.18
N GLU A 23 -14.15 -3.85 0.06
CA GLU A 23 -15.40 -3.11 0.24
C GLU A 23 -15.34 -2.15 1.42
N GLU A 24 -14.70 -2.54 2.53
CA GLU A 24 -14.53 -1.66 3.68
C GLU A 24 -13.62 -0.48 3.34
N VAL A 25 -12.52 -0.75 2.66
CA VAL A 25 -11.59 0.31 2.23
C VAL A 25 -12.32 1.28 1.30
N ASP A 26 -13.06 0.75 0.35
CA ASP A 26 -13.84 1.54 -0.60
C ASP A 26 -14.85 2.42 0.15
N ARG A 27 -15.58 1.85 1.11
CA ARG A 27 -16.55 2.58 1.92
C ARG A 27 -15.88 3.70 2.72
N TRP A 28 -14.76 3.39 3.40
CA TRP A 28 -14.04 4.40 4.20
C TRP A 28 -13.58 5.57 3.35
N HIS A 29 -13.06 5.28 2.15
CA HIS A 29 -12.59 6.34 1.26
C HIS A 29 -13.73 7.15 0.67
N ARG A 30 -14.88 6.51 0.36
CA ARG A 30 -16.08 7.21 -0.10
C ARG A 30 -16.62 8.14 1.00
N GLU A 31 -16.60 7.71 2.25
CA GLU A 31 -17.00 8.53 3.39
C GLU A 31 -16.10 9.77 3.57
N ARG A 32 -14.86 9.66 3.09
CA ARG A 32 -13.91 10.80 3.09
C ARG A 32 -14.00 11.66 1.83
N GLY A 33 -14.97 11.39 0.96
CA GLY A 33 -15.21 12.17 -0.26
C GLY A 33 -14.52 11.63 -1.51
N PHE A 34 -13.87 10.48 -1.45
CA PHE A 34 -13.25 9.87 -2.62
C PHE A 34 -14.31 9.09 -3.43
N GLN A 35 -14.05 8.90 -4.72
CA GLN A 35 -14.96 8.17 -5.60
C GLN A 35 -14.91 6.67 -5.36
N MET A 36 -13.77 6.15 -4.89
CA MET A 36 -13.54 4.73 -4.62
C MET A 36 -12.29 4.56 -3.76
N ALA A 37 -11.96 3.30 -3.42
CA ALA A 37 -10.72 2.99 -2.71
C ALA A 37 -9.53 3.64 -3.41
N GLY A 38 -8.64 4.24 -2.62
CA GLY A 38 -7.52 5.01 -3.13
C GLY A 38 -6.28 4.20 -3.48
N TYR A 39 -6.22 2.92 -3.07
CA TYR A 39 -5.11 2.02 -3.37
C TYR A 39 -5.40 1.22 -4.63
N HIS A 40 -4.34 0.83 -5.34
CA HIS A 40 -4.48 -0.05 -6.49
C HIS A 40 -4.62 -1.53 -6.06
N TYR A 41 -3.92 -1.92 -5.00
CA TYR A 41 -3.90 -3.30 -4.50
C TYR A 41 -4.06 -3.35 -3.00
N LEU A 42 -4.71 -4.41 -2.52
CA LEU A 42 -4.84 -4.71 -1.09
C LEU A 42 -4.34 -6.14 -0.86
N VAL A 43 -3.41 -6.31 0.08
CA VAL A 43 -2.84 -7.61 0.44
C VAL A 43 -3.46 -8.05 1.76
N HIS A 44 -4.26 -9.11 1.70
CA HIS A 44 -5.01 -9.65 2.83
C HIS A 44 -4.13 -10.46 3.78
N LEU A 45 -4.64 -10.73 4.98
CA LEU A 45 -3.90 -11.47 6.01
C LEU A 45 -3.39 -12.82 5.54
N ASP A 46 -4.14 -13.51 4.70
CA ASP A 46 -3.77 -14.83 4.14
C ASP A 46 -2.86 -14.74 2.91
N GLY A 47 -2.49 -13.55 2.51
CA GLY A 47 -1.65 -13.32 1.32
C GLY A 47 -2.43 -13.13 0.02
N ARG A 48 -3.77 -13.21 0.05
CA ARG A 48 -4.58 -12.94 -1.14
C ARG A 48 -4.41 -11.49 -1.55
N VAL A 49 -4.18 -11.24 -2.84
CA VAL A 49 -4.03 -9.89 -3.40
C VAL A 49 -5.32 -9.50 -4.11
N GLU A 50 -5.91 -8.41 -3.67
CA GLU A 50 -7.13 -7.87 -4.27
C GLU A 50 -6.82 -6.61 -5.06
N HIS A 51 -7.32 -6.50 -6.28
CA HIS A 51 -7.15 -5.35 -7.15
C HIS A 51 -8.32 -4.40 -6.92
N LEU A 52 -8.05 -3.19 -6.43
CA LEU A 52 -9.10 -2.23 -6.06
C LEU A 52 -9.31 -1.16 -7.12
N ARG A 53 -8.24 -0.46 -7.50
CA ARG A 53 -8.29 0.62 -8.48
C ARG A 53 -7.42 0.26 -9.67
N PRO A 54 -7.90 0.46 -10.91
CA PRO A 54 -7.06 0.19 -12.08
C PRO A 54 -5.76 0.99 -12.06
N GLU A 55 -4.66 0.38 -12.50
CA GLU A 55 -3.35 1.02 -12.46
C GLU A 55 -3.26 2.26 -13.35
N TYR A 56 -4.09 2.37 -14.39
CA TYR A 56 -4.09 3.55 -15.25
C TYR A 56 -4.66 4.79 -14.54
N MET A 57 -5.38 4.62 -13.43
CA MET A 57 -5.93 5.73 -12.66
C MET A 57 -4.94 6.20 -11.61
N ASN A 58 -4.93 7.52 -11.37
CA ASN A 58 -4.22 8.07 -10.23
C ASN A 58 -4.74 7.44 -8.94
N ALA A 59 -3.86 7.22 -7.98
CA ALA A 59 -4.27 6.82 -6.63
C ALA A 59 -4.92 8.00 -5.89
N ALA A 60 -5.51 7.71 -4.75
CA ALA A 60 -5.97 8.71 -3.78
C ALA A 60 -5.52 8.26 -2.39
N ALA A 61 -4.20 8.15 -2.22
CA ALA A 61 -3.61 7.54 -1.03
C ALA A 61 -2.49 8.37 -0.42
N CYS A 62 -1.85 9.22 -1.19
CA CYS A 62 -0.80 10.12 -0.72
C CYS A 62 -0.76 11.35 -1.60
N ALA A 63 -1.21 12.48 -1.08
CA ALA A 63 -1.30 13.73 -1.83
C ALA A 63 0.06 14.40 -2.03
N LYS A 64 1.05 14.09 -1.20
CA LYS A 64 2.36 14.75 -1.23
C LYS A 64 3.26 14.15 -2.29
N GLY A 65 4.17 14.97 -2.83
CA GLY A 65 5.18 14.54 -3.75
C GLY A 65 4.68 14.02 -5.10
N ASN A 66 3.45 14.37 -5.49
CA ASN A 66 2.78 13.86 -6.70
C ASN A 66 2.66 12.32 -6.70
N ALA A 67 2.73 11.68 -5.53
CA ALA A 67 2.72 10.23 -5.42
C ALA A 67 1.45 9.60 -5.97
N ASN A 68 0.30 10.29 -5.86
CA ASN A 68 -0.96 9.79 -6.43
C ASN A 68 -0.91 9.65 -7.95
N SER A 69 -0.28 10.59 -8.64
CA SER A 69 -0.21 10.58 -10.11
C SER A 69 0.94 9.75 -10.66
N THR A 70 2.01 9.57 -9.88
CA THR A 70 3.23 8.91 -10.34
C THR A 70 3.49 7.55 -9.69
N GLY A 71 2.59 7.08 -8.84
CA GLY A 71 2.78 5.83 -8.10
C GLY A 71 1.73 4.77 -8.38
N VAL A 72 2.15 3.52 -8.21
CA VAL A 72 1.24 2.39 -8.00
C VAL A 72 1.24 2.15 -6.49
N HIS A 73 0.07 2.14 -5.88
CA HIS A 73 -0.07 2.09 -4.42
C HIS A 73 -0.58 0.73 -3.97
N VAL A 74 0.18 0.09 -3.09
CA VAL A 74 -0.08 -1.25 -2.55
C VAL A 74 -0.28 -1.13 -1.05
N CYS A 75 -1.39 -1.63 -0.54
CA CYS A 75 -1.74 -1.57 0.88
C CYS A 75 -1.82 -2.97 1.46
N TYR A 76 -1.23 -3.20 2.63
CA TYR A 76 -1.45 -4.46 3.34
C TYR A 76 -2.38 -4.23 4.53
N VAL A 77 -3.15 -5.26 4.87
CA VAL A 77 -4.08 -5.21 6.02
C VAL A 77 -3.28 -5.30 7.31
N GLY A 78 -3.39 -4.28 8.16
CA GLY A 78 -2.70 -4.24 9.45
C GLY A 78 -2.12 -2.87 9.78
N GLY A 79 -1.04 -2.87 10.54
CA GLY A 79 -0.28 -1.66 10.91
C GLY A 79 -0.38 -1.29 12.39
N ARG A 80 -1.26 -1.95 13.16
CA ARG A 80 -1.38 -1.74 14.61
C ARG A 80 -1.25 -3.06 15.34
N ASN A 81 -0.44 -3.10 16.41
CA ASN A 81 -0.34 -4.31 17.25
C ASN A 81 -1.54 -4.42 18.20
N GLY A 82 -1.54 -5.45 19.04
CA GLY A 82 -2.63 -5.70 20.00
C GLY A 82 -2.85 -4.61 21.04
N ARG A 83 -1.87 -3.71 21.22
CA ARG A 83 -1.99 -2.55 22.12
C ARG A 83 -2.42 -1.28 21.39
N GLY A 84 -2.63 -1.34 20.07
CA GLY A 84 -2.99 -0.18 19.28
C GLY A 84 -1.81 0.68 18.85
N ASP A 85 -0.57 0.23 19.09
CA ASP A 85 0.62 0.95 18.66
C ASP A 85 0.94 0.64 17.20
N TYR A 86 1.55 1.57 16.49
CA TYR A 86 2.05 1.33 15.15
C TYR A 86 3.12 0.24 15.18
N ALA A 87 2.99 -0.74 14.30
CA ALA A 87 3.92 -1.85 14.22
C ALA A 87 3.86 -2.51 12.86
N ASP A 88 4.93 -3.18 12.47
CA ASP A 88 4.94 -4.05 11.31
C ASP A 88 4.21 -5.35 11.67
N THR A 89 2.94 -5.44 11.31
CA THR A 89 2.07 -6.57 11.64
C THR A 89 1.91 -7.54 10.47
N ARG A 90 2.72 -7.42 9.42
CA ARG A 90 2.61 -8.28 8.25
C ARG A 90 2.73 -9.75 8.66
N THR A 91 1.78 -10.57 8.23
CA THR A 91 1.88 -12.02 8.37
C THR A 91 2.96 -12.53 7.42
N LYS A 92 3.41 -13.76 7.62
CA LYS A 92 4.36 -14.41 6.71
C LYS A 92 3.77 -14.48 5.29
N GLU A 93 2.48 -14.81 5.19
CA GLU A 93 1.75 -14.90 3.94
C GLU A 93 1.70 -13.53 3.23
N GLN A 94 1.49 -12.46 4.00
CA GLN A 94 1.52 -11.10 3.45
C GLN A 94 2.92 -10.74 2.96
N GLN A 95 3.96 -11.09 3.69
CA GLN A 95 5.33 -10.81 3.27
C GLN A 95 5.67 -11.51 1.95
N LEU A 96 5.27 -12.76 1.79
CA LEU A 96 5.51 -13.51 0.56
C LEU A 96 4.69 -12.96 -0.61
N ALA A 97 3.40 -12.67 -0.38
CA ALA A 97 2.53 -12.13 -1.41
C ALA A 97 2.98 -10.74 -1.85
N LEU A 98 3.37 -9.90 -0.90
CA LEU A 98 3.88 -8.56 -1.18
C LEU A 98 5.16 -8.63 -2.02
N LEU A 99 6.09 -9.51 -1.66
CA LEU A 99 7.32 -9.69 -2.42
C LEU A 99 7.03 -10.11 -3.87
N GLY A 100 6.12 -11.07 -4.07
CA GLY A 100 5.72 -11.51 -5.41
C GLY A 100 5.07 -10.40 -6.23
N LEU A 101 4.18 -9.62 -5.61
CA LEU A 101 3.54 -8.49 -6.27
C LEU A 101 4.56 -7.42 -6.65
N LEU A 102 5.51 -7.13 -5.77
CA LEU A 102 6.56 -6.13 -6.03
C LEU A 102 7.48 -6.58 -7.16
N HIS A 103 7.84 -7.85 -7.24
CA HIS A 103 8.60 -8.37 -8.39
C HIS A 103 7.83 -8.16 -9.70
N LYS A 104 6.54 -8.46 -9.69
CA LYS A 104 5.68 -8.26 -10.86
C LYS A 104 5.64 -6.79 -11.28
N LEU A 105 5.41 -5.90 -10.32
CA LEU A 105 5.33 -4.47 -10.59
C LEU A 105 6.67 -3.89 -11.04
N LYS A 106 7.79 -4.35 -10.49
CA LYS A 106 9.12 -3.94 -10.94
C LYS A 106 9.40 -4.43 -12.36
N GLY A 107 8.86 -5.59 -12.74
CA GLY A 107 8.95 -6.06 -14.12
C GLY A 107 8.19 -5.16 -15.09
N GLN A 108 7.05 -4.63 -14.67
CA GLN A 108 6.25 -3.69 -15.47
C GLN A 108 6.82 -2.27 -15.46
N TYR A 109 7.37 -1.84 -14.34
CA TYR A 109 7.89 -0.49 -14.13
C TYR A 109 9.33 -0.54 -13.60
N PRO A 110 10.30 -0.97 -14.42
CA PRO A 110 11.66 -1.21 -13.93
C PRO A 110 12.37 0.03 -13.41
N GLN A 111 11.92 1.22 -13.80
CA GLN A 111 12.49 2.48 -13.32
C GLN A 111 11.85 2.97 -12.01
N ALA A 112 10.79 2.31 -11.54
CA ALA A 112 10.09 2.75 -10.35
C ALA A 112 10.89 2.40 -9.09
N THR A 113 10.86 3.31 -8.12
CA THR A 113 11.46 3.11 -6.80
C THR A 113 10.39 2.62 -5.83
N ILE A 114 10.69 1.56 -5.09
CA ILE A 114 9.80 1.05 -4.03
C ILE A 114 10.05 1.87 -2.77
N CYS A 115 8.98 2.39 -2.18
CA CYS A 115 9.05 3.22 -0.98
C CYS A 115 7.76 3.08 -0.16
N GLY A 116 7.71 3.73 0.99
CA GLY A 116 6.54 3.76 1.84
C GLY A 116 5.86 5.12 1.82
N HIS A 117 4.62 5.18 2.26
CA HIS A 117 3.88 6.43 2.43
C HIS A 117 4.71 7.45 3.23
N ARG A 118 5.36 7.00 4.31
CA ARG A 118 6.15 7.86 5.18
C ARG A 118 7.34 8.52 4.49
N ASP A 119 7.77 8.00 3.35
CA ASP A 119 8.85 8.60 2.58
C ASP A 119 8.43 9.88 1.87
N PHE A 120 7.12 10.08 1.68
CA PHE A 120 6.54 11.31 1.12
C PHE A 120 5.99 12.24 2.18
N ASP A 121 5.60 11.70 3.34
CA ASP A 121 4.92 12.46 4.38
C ASP A 121 5.47 12.05 5.75
N SER A 122 6.37 12.87 6.29
CA SER A 122 7.03 12.60 7.57
C SER A 122 6.08 12.56 8.77
N ALA A 123 4.84 13.06 8.61
CA ALA A 123 3.82 12.97 9.65
C ALA A 123 3.19 11.56 9.71
N LYS A 124 3.48 10.69 8.74
CA LYS A 124 2.93 9.35 8.67
C LYS A 124 3.93 8.30 9.09
N VAL A 125 3.45 7.25 9.77
CA VAL A 125 4.25 6.07 10.13
C VAL A 125 4.04 4.95 9.10
N CYS A 126 2.89 4.94 8.43
CA CYS A 126 2.54 4.02 7.37
C CYS A 126 3.67 3.86 6.36
N PRO A 127 4.08 2.66 6.00
CA PRO A 127 3.48 1.35 6.23
C PRO A 127 3.96 0.63 7.50
N CYS A 128 4.54 1.32 8.45
CA CYS A 128 5.00 0.82 9.74
C CYS A 128 6.25 -0.06 9.66
N PHE A 129 6.96 -0.01 8.55
CA PHE A 129 8.29 -0.59 8.37
C PHE A 129 9.02 0.20 7.28
N ASN A 130 10.32 0.01 7.19
CA ASN A 130 11.13 0.75 6.21
C ASN A 130 11.11 0.02 4.85
N ALA A 131 10.07 0.29 4.05
CA ALA A 131 9.89 -0.36 2.77
C ALA A 131 11.01 -0.04 1.78
N ALA A 132 11.49 1.20 1.76
CA ALA A 132 12.56 1.60 0.87
C ALA A 132 13.84 0.79 1.13
N ALA A 133 14.18 0.58 2.40
CA ALA A 133 15.36 -0.21 2.76
C ALA A 133 15.15 -1.72 2.49
N GLU A 134 13.99 -2.24 2.87
CA GLU A 134 13.71 -3.69 2.74
C GLU A 134 13.73 -4.14 1.29
N TYR A 135 13.24 -3.33 0.37
CA TYR A 135 13.10 -3.68 -1.04
C TYR A 135 14.12 -2.98 -1.95
N ARG A 136 15.18 -2.44 -1.37
CA ARG A 136 16.16 -1.65 -2.12
C ARG A 136 16.80 -2.40 -3.28
N THR A 137 16.93 -3.72 -3.17
CA THR A 137 17.60 -4.54 -4.18
C THR A 137 16.67 -5.16 -5.21
N LEU A 138 15.38 -4.86 -5.16
CA LEU A 138 14.43 -5.37 -6.16
C LEU A 138 14.50 -4.63 -7.49
#